data_d48fafec5b4a5b3d09789623d6f5fd59
#
_entry.id   d48fafec5b4a5b3d09789623d6f5fd59
#
_cell.length_a   1.000
_cell.length_b   1.000
_cell.length_c   1.000
_cell.angle_alpha   90.00
_cell.angle_beta   90.00
_cell.angle_gamma   90.00
#
_symmetry.space_group_name_H-M   'P 1'
#
loop_
_entity.id
_entity.type
_entity.pdbx_description
1 polymer ?
#
loop_
_entity_poly.entity_id
_entity_poly.type
_entity_poly.pdbx_seq_one_letter_code
_entity_poly.pdbx_strand_id
1 'polypeptide(L)'
;SVAYTDSIPLVAALLKPVANLVGGTFQYMGWFTLVCFALQGGFGALLAGLFLPGCAAPLAADLLFVTSPVLFERVFRHTSLGAQFFVLAALYFYFAARRKGQYASRGLFALNVLAVGIHPYFLPMTYAITLALLLEYALHNRQLAGPGLYLAANFGGTALLGWALGLLYGSASSGGQALYGYFCMNLNALWNPVGVNGVLYSRVLPAQNQVYGNYDAFAYPGLGVLIALPIAVVLLRRQLGGMLRRHWALACCCAVLTVFAISNVITANGATLATLPLPASLIKLFSIFRSSGRLFWPIYYLLMLLTLVGLARLKGRWLLAGAALLAVVQVWDVSPGMVQRSAAMLQAMQTDAFPTEMESDFWQAAQQYTAVVSMDEIQDDALHLALFAADNGMTTNDPFAARYDETALAAQRETLLAELAAGTVREDTLYLFAEEGAFLQAVEPVKDNAWCGRVTSTDGTCSWYVIAPGLQGQ
;
A
#
# COMPACT_ATOMS: atom_id res chain seq x y z
N SER A 1 -5.00 -16.37 -7.22
CA SER A 1 -5.52 -16.06 -5.87
C SER A 1 -5.48 -14.57 -5.61
N VAL A 2 -6.51 -14.03 -4.96
CA VAL A 2 -6.60 -12.61 -4.55
C VAL A 2 -5.43 -12.19 -3.64
N ALA A 3 -4.76 -13.16 -3.00
CA ALA A 3 -3.58 -12.94 -2.18
C ALA A 3 -2.37 -12.37 -2.95
N TYR A 4 -2.36 -12.50 -4.27
CA TYR A 4 -1.24 -12.10 -5.13
C TYR A 4 -1.39 -10.68 -5.68
N THR A 5 -2.54 -10.04 -5.51
CA THR A 5 -2.87 -8.73 -6.11
C THR A 5 -3.10 -7.65 -5.06
N ASP A 6 -2.87 -6.38 -5.42
CA ASP A 6 -3.21 -5.20 -4.61
C ASP A 6 -4.65 -4.71 -4.90
N SER A 7 -5.56 -5.63 -5.23
CA SER A 7 -6.93 -5.38 -5.69
C SER A 7 -7.91 -4.90 -4.61
N ILE A 8 -7.47 -4.61 -3.39
CA ILE A 8 -8.34 -4.27 -2.25
C ILE A 8 -9.43 -5.34 -2.08
N PRO A 9 -9.09 -6.57 -1.67
CA PRO A 9 -9.94 -7.76 -1.79
C PRO A 9 -11.35 -7.60 -1.26
N LEU A 10 -11.52 -6.87 -0.15
CA LEU A 10 -12.84 -6.62 0.43
C LEU A 10 -13.72 -5.78 -0.50
N VAL A 11 -13.17 -4.71 -1.07
CA VAL A 11 -13.91 -3.80 -1.97
C VAL A 11 -14.22 -4.52 -3.28
N ALA A 12 -13.24 -5.26 -3.83
CA ALA A 12 -13.45 -6.08 -5.02
C ALA A 12 -14.59 -7.11 -4.83
N ALA A 13 -14.61 -7.81 -3.69
CA ALA A 13 -15.65 -8.78 -3.38
C ALA A 13 -17.04 -8.12 -3.24
N LEU A 14 -17.11 -6.96 -2.57
CA LEU A 14 -18.35 -6.22 -2.39
C LEU A 14 -18.91 -5.65 -3.70
N LEU A 15 -18.02 -5.21 -4.61
CA LEU A 15 -18.42 -4.59 -5.87
C LEU A 15 -18.54 -5.58 -7.04
N LYS A 16 -18.14 -6.84 -6.86
CA LYS A 16 -18.26 -7.86 -7.91
C LYS A 16 -19.68 -8.02 -8.46
N PRO A 17 -20.76 -8.03 -7.66
CA PRO A 17 -22.12 -8.06 -8.21
C PRO A 17 -22.44 -6.86 -9.10
N VAL A 18 -21.93 -5.66 -8.74
CA VAL A 18 -22.13 -4.44 -9.54
C VAL A 18 -21.34 -4.55 -10.85
N ALA A 19 -20.09 -4.99 -10.80
CA ALA A 19 -19.25 -5.20 -11.98
C ALA A 19 -19.90 -6.17 -12.97
N ASN A 20 -20.50 -7.26 -12.47
CA ASN A 20 -21.21 -8.24 -13.30
C ASN A 20 -22.48 -7.67 -13.97
N LEU A 21 -23.10 -6.63 -13.38
CA LEU A 21 -24.29 -5.97 -13.95
C LEU A 21 -23.92 -4.91 -15.00
N VAL A 22 -22.81 -4.22 -14.81
CA VAL A 22 -22.36 -3.14 -15.71
C VAL A 22 -21.79 -3.72 -17.00
N GLY A 23 -21.05 -4.85 -16.91
CA GLY A 23 -20.32 -5.44 -18.03
C GLY A 23 -19.02 -4.65 -18.35
N GLY A 24 -18.08 -5.30 -19.05
CA GLY A 24 -16.80 -4.70 -19.40
C GLY A 24 -15.88 -4.46 -18.19
N THR A 25 -14.83 -3.65 -18.38
CA THR A 25 -13.85 -3.34 -17.35
C THR A 25 -14.42 -2.39 -16.30
N PHE A 26 -14.68 -2.88 -15.09
CA PHE A 26 -15.26 -2.11 -13.99
C PHE A 26 -14.15 -1.55 -13.08
N GLN A 27 -13.96 -0.23 -13.10
CA GLN A 27 -12.92 0.46 -12.33
C GLN A 27 -13.50 1.13 -11.06
N TYR A 28 -13.04 0.72 -9.87
CA TYR A 28 -13.49 1.27 -8.58
C TYR A 28 -12.42 2.04 -7.80
N MET A 29 -11.17 2.06 -8.26
CA MET A 29 -10.05 2.67 -7.51
C MET A 29 -10.24 4.17 -7.26
N GLY A 30 -10.81 4.89 -8.22
CA GLY A 30 -11.14 6.32 -8.04
C GLY A 30 -12.17 6.56 -6.94
N TRP A 31 -13.25 5.77 -6.91
CA TRP A 31 -14.25 5.84 -5.84
C TRP A 31 -13.67 5.48 -4.49
N PHE A 32 -12.82 4.45 -4.43
CA PHE A 32 -12.13 4.08 -3.19
C PHE A 32 -11.22 5.21 -2.70
N THR A 33 -10.50 5.89 -3.60
CA THR A 33 -9.68 7.06 -3.27
C THR A 33 -10.52 8.18 -2.64
N LEU A 34 -11.68 8.51 -3.22
CA LEU A 34 -12.60 9.51 -2.65
C LEU A 34 -13.07 9.11 -1.24
N VAL A 35 -13.42 7.84 -1.05
CA VAL A 35 -13.80 7.31 0.27
C VAL A 35 -12.63 7.41 1.25
N CYS A 36 -11.40 7.11 0.83
CA CYS A 36 -10.21 7.28 1.67
C CYS A 36 -10.03 8.73 2.13
N PHE A 37 -10.15 9.72 1.25
CA PHE A 37 -10.08 11.13 1.64
C PHE A 37 -11.22 11.54 2.58
N ALA A 38 -12.45 11.14 2.30
CA ALA A 38 -13.61 11.45 3.15
C ALA A 38 -13.46 10.85 4.56
N LEU A 39 -13.00 9.59 4.66
CA LEU A 39 -12.77 8.93 5.95
C LEU A 39 -11.51 9.47 6.65
N GLN A 40 -10.48 9.87 5.91
CA GLN A 40 -9.30 10.53 6.46
C GLN A 40 -9.69 11.84 7.15
N GLY A 41 -10.50 12.69 6.48
CA GLY A 41 -11.04 13.90 7.04
C GLY A 41 -11.98 13.63 8.21
N GLY A 42 -12.91 12.71 8.05
CA GLY A 42 -13.86 12.37 9.13
C GLY A 42 -13.16 11.90 10.42
N PHE A 43 -12.23 10.94 10.32
CA PHE A 43 -11.51 10.45 11.50
C PHE A 43 -10.45 11.43 12.00
N GLY A 44 -9.86 12.25 11.13
CA GLY A 44 -8.97 13.35 11.50
C GLY A 44 -9.70 14.36 12.36
N ALA A 45 -10.86 14.85 11.92
CA ALA A 45 -11.69 15.79 12.69
C ALA A 45 -12.18 15.19 14.01
N LEU A 46 -12.62 13.92 14.02
CA LEU A 46 -13.02 13.22 15.23
C LEU A 46 -11.86 13.09 16.23
N LEU A 47 -10.66 12.72 15.75
CA LEU A 47 -9.47 12.61 16.58
C LEU A 47 -9.05 13.97 17.13
N ALA A 48 -8.99 15.01 16.29
CA ALA A 48 -8.70 16.38 16.70
C ALA A 48 -9.73 16.89 17.73
N GLY A 49 -11.02 16.60 17.54
CA GLY A 49 -12.12 16.96 18.43
C GLY A 49 -12.05 16.34 19.82
N LEU A 50 -11.27 15.27 20.00
CA LEU A 50 -10.97 14.78 21.34
C LEU A 50 -10.08 15.76 22.14
N PHE A 51 -9.31 16.62 21.49
CA PHE A 51 -8.31 17.47 22.15
C PHE A 51 -8.58 18.97 21.99
N LEU A 52 -9.25 19.36 20.91
CA LEU A 52 -9.59 20.75 20.60
C LEU A 52 -11.08 21.01 20.89
N PRO A 53 -11.42 22.15 21.52
CA PRO A 53 -12.81 22.50 21.79
C PRO A 53 -13.55 23.04 20.57
N GLY A 54 -14.85 22.86 20.54
CA GLY A 54 -15.74 23.35 19.48
C GLY A 54 -15.62 22.53 18.19
N CYS A 55 -16.14 23.07 17.09
CA CYS A 55 -16.12 22.40 15.78
C CYS A 55 -15.10 23.04 14.80
N ALA A 56 -14.94 24.36 14.84
CA ALA A 56 -14.13 25.08 13.87
C ALA A 56 -12.61 24.76 13.97
N ALA A 57 -12.08 24.67 15.21
CA ALA A 57 -10.67 24.37 15.41
C ALA A 57 -10.30 22.91 15.01
N PRO A 58 -11.09 21.88 15.36
CA PRO A 58 -10.88 20.53 14.83
C PRO A 58 -10.94 20.45 13.32
N LEU A 59 -11.90 21.10 12.65
CA LEU A 59 -12.01 21.11 11.19
C LEU A 59 -10.82 21.82 10.53
N ALA A 60 -10.37 22.98 11.06
CA ALA A 60 -9.17 23.62 10.54
C ALA A 60 -7.91 22.78 10.76
N ALA A 61 -7.80 22.11 11.89
CA ALA A 61 -6.68 21.23 12.21
C ALA A 61 -6.68 19.93 11.39
N ASP A 62 -7.86 19.46 10.98
CA ASP A 62 -8.02 18.26 10.15
C ASP A 62 -7.34 18.38 8.79
N LEU A 63 -7.20 19.60 8.26
CA LEU A 63 -6.46 19.83 7.02
C LEU A 63 -5.02 19.27 7.07
N LEU A 64 -4.39 19.16 8.26
CA LEU A 64 -3.08 18.51 8.37
C LEU A 64 -3.14 17.05 8.00
N PHE A 65 -4.20 16.35 8.39
CA PHE A 65 -4.36 14.92 8.12
C PHE A 65 -4.75 14.67 6.68
N VAL A 66 -5.65 15.47 6.12
CA VAL A 66 -6.13 15.35 4.75
C VAL A 66 -5.04 15.72 3.73
N THR A 67 -4.22 16.74 4.03
CA THR A 67 -3.10 17.17 3.17
C THR A 67 -1.77 16.52 3.53
N SER A 68 -1.81 15.39 4.23
CA SER A 68 -0.60 14.61 4.56
C SER A 68 0.11 14.17 3.27
N PRO A 69 1.39 14.55 3.05
CA PRO A 69 2.14 14.12 1.89
C PRO A 69 2.22 12.60 1.73
N VAL A 70 2.28 11.88 2.84
CA VAL A 70 2.30 10.40 2.84
C VAL A 70 1.00 9.83 2.28
N LEU A 71 -0.16 10.45 2.56
CA LEU A 71 -1.44 10.05 1.99
C LEU A 71 -1.41 10.24 0.46
N PHE A 72 -1.01 11.41 -0.03
CA PHE A 72 -0.93 11.71 -1.45
C PHE A 72 0.01 10.74 -2.20
N GLU A 73 1.17 10.42 -1.64
CA GLU A 73 2.08 9.44 -2.23
C GLU A 73 1.46 8.05 -2.36
N ARG A 74 0.48 7.70 -1.53
CA ARG A 74 -0.16 6.37 -1.56
C ARG A 74 -1.39 6.31 -2.42
N VAL A 75 -2.30 7.26 -2.32
CA VAL A 75 -3.56 7.24 -3.09
C VAL A 75 -3.34 7.26 -4.59
N PHE A 76 -2.28 7.89 -5.07
CA PHE A 76 -1.96 7.99 -6.50
C PHE A 76 -0.93 6.97 -7.00
N ARG A 77 -0.56 5.99 -6.17
CA ARG A 77 0.44 4.99 -6.55
C ARG A 77 0.12 3.58 -6.06
N HIS A 78 -0.25 3.45 -4.80
CA HIS A 78 -0.68 2.20 -4.17
C HIS A 78 -2.01 2.48 -3.49
N THR A 79 -3.09 2.51 -4.24
CA THR A 79 -4.40 3.01 -3.83
C THR A 79 -4.92 2.31 -2.57
N SER A 80 -4.67 1.00 -2.41
CA SER A 80 -5.00 0.25 -1.21
C SER A 80 -4.36 0.81 0.07
N LEU A 81 -3.13 1.35 -0.03
CA LEU A 81 -2.41 2.00 1.06
C LEU A 81 -2.86 3.44 1.32
N GLY A 82 -3.69 4.00 0.46
CA GLY A 82 -4.38 5.27 0.69
C GLY A 82 -5.38 5.22 1.85
N ALA A 83 -5.77 4.04 2.30
CA ALA A 83 -6.67 3.85 3.45
C ALA A 83 -6.01 4.19 4.80
N GLN A 84 -5.21 5.25 4.86
CA GLN A 84 -4.49 5.66 6.09
C GLN A 84 -5.42 6.10 7.23
N PHE A 85 -6.68 6.39 6.90
CA PHE A 85 -7.73 6.60 7.91
C PHE A 85 -7.85 5.44 8.92
N PHE A 86 -7.41 4.21 8.57
CA PHE A 86 -7.33 3.10 9.52
C PHE A 86 -6.47 3.46 10.74
N VAL A 87 -5.36 4.14 10.53
CA VAL A 87 -4.46 4.58 11.61
C VAL A 87 -5.11 5.68 12.43
N LEU A 88 -5.70 6.71 11.79
CA LEU A 88 -6.40 7.80 12.49
C LEU A 88 -7.60 7.27 13.29
N ALA A 89 -8.40 6.40 12.70
CA ALA A 89 -9.53 5.76 13.34
C ALA A 89 -9.09 4.90 14.54
N ALA A 90 -8.00 4.12 14.40
CA ALA A 90 -7.46 3.32 15.50
C ALA A 90 -7.01 4.22 16.66
N LEU A 91 -6.32 5.32 16.38
CA LEU A 91 -5.93 6.32 17.39
C LEU A 91 -7.16 6.97 18.02
N TYR A 92 -8.16 7.36 17.23
CA TYR A 92 -9.42 7.90 17.76
C TYR A 92 -10.10 6.92 18.74
N PHE A 93 -10.31 5.67 18.34
CA PHE A 93 -10.95 4.67 19.18
C PHE A 93 -10.10 4.32 20.41
N TYR A 94 -8.78 4.30 20.29
CA TYR A 94 -7.88 4.13 21.43
C TYR A 94 -8.08 5.25 22.48
N PHE A 95 -7.98 6.52 22.08
CA PHE A 95 -8.13 7.65 23.00
C PHE A 95 -9.56 7.75 23.56
N ALA A 96 -10.57 7.48 22.75
CA ALA A 96 -11.97 7.47 23.18
C ALA A 96 -12.23 6.36 24.21
N ALA A 97 -11.73 5.14 23.99
CA ALA A 97 -11.85 4.02 24.92
C ALA A 97 -11.10 4.30 26.24
N ARG A 98 -9.88 4.88 26.15
CA ARG A 98 -9.09 5.29 27.32
C ARG A 98 -9.82 6.32 28.19
N ARG A 99 -10.50 7.30 27.56
CA ARG A 99 -11.29 8.29 28.29
C ARG A 99 -12.47 7.67 29.04
N LYS A 100 -13.04 6.60 28.46
CA LYS A 100 -14.17 5.87 29.07
C LYS A 100 -13.74 4.78 30.04
N GLY A 101 -12.44 4.53 30.22
CA GLY A 101 -11.92 3.43 31.04
C GLY A 101 -12.28 2.04 30.47
N GLN A 102 -12.40 1.92 29.14
CA GLN A 102 -12.78 0.68 28.46
C GLN A 102 -11.56 0.04 27.76
N TYR A 103 -11.53 -1.30 27.72
CA TYR A 103 -10.55 -2.05 26.92
C TYR A 103 -11.11 -2.51 25.56
N ALA A 104 -12.43 -2.68 25.46
CA ALA A 104 -13.07 -3.13 24.23
C ALA A 104 -13.66 -1.94 23.47
N SER A 105 -13.40 -1.92 22.17
CA SER A 105 -13.98 -0.95 21.25
C SER A 105 -14.48 -1.67 20.00
N ARG A 106 -15.78 -1.55 19.69
CA ARG A 106 -16.34 -2.10 18.45
C ARG A 106 -15.64 -1.54 17.22
N GLY A 107 -15.22 -0.26 17.28
CA GLY A 107 -14.48 0.37 16.19
C GLY A 107 -13.10 -0.24 15.98
N LEU A 108 -12.31 -0.48 17.06
CA LEU A 108 -11.01 -1.16 16.93
C LEU A 108 -11.17 -2.59 16.42
N PHE A 109 -12.19 -3.33 16.91
CA PHE A 109 -12.49 -4.66 16.41
C PHE A 109 -12.76 -4.64 14.90
N ALA A 110 -13.67 -3.77 14.44
CA ALA A 110 -13.99 -3.65 13.03
C ALA A 110 -12.76 -3.27 12.19
N LEU A 111 -11.94 -2.30 12.64
CA LEU A 111 -10.72 -1.91 11.93
C LEU A 111 -9.73 -3.06 11.80
N ASN A 112 -9.47 -3.81 12.89
CA ASN A 112 -8.54 -4.93 12.86
C ASN A 112 -9.02 -6.03 11.89
N VAL A 113 -10.32 -6.35 11.93
CA VAL A 113 -10.90 -7.35 11.02
C VAL A 113 -10.88 -6.89 9.57
N LEU A 114 -11.30 -5.64 9.29
CA LEU A 114 -11.38 -5.12 7.94
C LEU A 114 -10.00 -4.84 7.32
N ALA A 115 -8.98 -4.59 8.13
CA ALA A 115 -7.63 -4.30 7.66
C ALA A 115 -7.06 -5.37 6.73
N VAL A 116 -7.34 -6.66 7.00
CA VAL A 116 -6.87 -7.78 6.18
C VAL A 116 -7.44 -7.73 4.76
N GLY A 117 -8.67 -7.24 4.61
CA GLY A 117 -9.35 -7.14 3.31
C GLY A 117 -9.06 -5.85 2.55
N ILE A 118 -8.40 -4.88 3.19
CA ILE A 118 -7.98 -3.63 2.54
C ILE A 118 -6.50 -3.72 2.15
N HIS A 119 -5.61 -3.83 3.16
CA HIS A 119 -4.18 -4.05 2.93
C HIS A 119 -3.50 -4.59 4.19
N PRO A 120 -2.72 -5.68 4.11
CA PRO A 120 -2.11 -6.34 5.28
C PRO A 120 -1.19 -5.45 6.13
N TYR A 121 -0.61 -4.38 5.58
CA TYR A 121 0.23 -3.44 6.35
C TYR A 121 -0.53 -2.68 7.44
N PHE A 122 -1.85 -2.54 7.34
CA PHE A 122 -2.62 -1.92 8.41
C PHE A 122 -2.77 -2.82 9.63
N LEU A 123 -2.65 -4.15 9.49
CA LEU A 123 -2.76 -5.09 10.60
C LEU A 123 -1.75 -4.78 11.73
N PRO A 124 -0.42 -4.79 11.51
CA PRO A 124 0.53 -4.53 12.59
C PRO A 124 0.32 -3.15 13.23
N MET A 125 -0.13 -2.14 12.48
CA MET A 125 -0.36 -0.80 12.99
C MET A 125 -1.59 -0.73 13.91
N THR A 126 -2.74 -1.25 13.46
CA THR A 126 -3.98 -1.23 14.24
C THR A 126 -3.92 -2.19 15.43
N TYR A 127 -3.27 -3.36 15.25
CA TYR A 127 -3.05 -4.30 16.34
C TYR A 127 -2.08 -3.76 17.40
N ALA A 128 -1.03 -3.04 17.04
CA ALA A 128 -0.13 -2.39 17.99
C ALA A 128 -0.90 -1.38 18.87
N ILE A 129 -1.78 -0.57 18.26
CA ILE A 129 -2.63 0.39 18.97
C ILE A 129 -3.65 -0.34 19.87
N THR A 130 -4.25 -1.42 19.38
CA THR A 130 -5.17 -2.26 20.13
C THR A 130 -4.46 -2.92 21.32
N LEU A 131 -3.29 -3.51 21.10
CA LEU A 131 -2.47 -4.14 22.14
C LEU A 131 -2.10 -3.13 23.22
N ALA A 132 -1.74 -1.90 22.86
CA ALA A 132 -1.46 -0.83 23.81
C ALA A 132 -2.67 -0.56 24.72
N LEU A 133 -3.87 -0.46 24.14
CA LEU A 133 -5.10 -0.28 24.92
C LEU A 133 -5.33 -1.43 25.91
N LEU A 134 -5.17 -2.66 25.44
CA LEU A 134 -5.40 -3.87 26.25
C LEU A 134 -4.38 -3.99 27.38
N LEU A 135 -3.10 -3.76 27.11
CA LEU A 135 -2.03 -3.82 28.11
C LEU A 135 -2.22 -2.77 29.19
N GLU A 136 -2.51 -1.52 28.83
CA GLU A 136 -2.74 -0.43 29.79
C GLU A 136 -3.95 -0.71 30.66
N TYR A 137 -5.03 -1.24 30.08
CA TYR A 137 -6.21 -1.62 30.86
C TYR A 137 -5.93 -2.83 31.78
N ALA A 138 -5.33 -3.90 31.22
CA ALA A 138 -5.10 -5.16 31.94
C ALA A 138 -4.20 -4.97 33.16
N LEU A 139 -3.11 -4.19 33.00
CA LEU A 139 -2.18 -3.95 34.09
C LEU A 139 -2.73 -2.97 35.12
N HIS A 140 -3.52 -1.95 34.70
CA HIS A 140 -4.16 -1.01 35.62
C HIS A 140 -5.24 -1.69 36.48
N ASN A 141 -6.07 -2.53 35.86
CA ASN A 141 -7.22 -3.16 36.53
C ASN A 141 -6.90 -4.59 37.02
N ARG A 142 -5.68 -5.09 36.79
CA ARG A 142 -5.27 -6.46 37.13
C ARG A 142 -6.22 -7.53 36.55
N GLN A 143 -6.74 -7.28 35.35
CA GLN A 143 -7.73 -8.13 34.70
C GLN A 143 -7.23 -8.52 33.30
N LEU A 144 -6.93 -9.80 33.09
CA LEU A 144 -6.37 -10.33 31.84
C LEU A 144 -7.40 -11.06 30.96
N ALA A 145 -8.40 -11.70 31.59
CA ALA A 145 -9.32 -12.58 30.84
C ALA A 145 -10.13 -11.84 29.77
N GLY A 146 -10.76 -10.71 30.12
CA GLY A 146 -11.56 -9.91 29.17
C GLY A 146 -10.71 -9.35 28.01
N PRO A 147 -9.60 -8.64 28.30
CA PRO A 147 -8.65 -8.20 27.27
C PRO A 147 -8.11 -9.34 26.38
N GLY A 148 -7.77 -10.49 26.99
CA GLY A 148 -7.30 -11.67 26.24
C GLY A 148 -8.36 -12.23 25.30
N LEU A 149 -9.61 -12.37 25.79
CA LEU A 149 -10.72 -12.82 24.94
C LEU A 149 -11.01 -11.83 23.80
N TYR A 150 -10.97 -10.53 24.07
CA TYR A 150 -11.14 -9.52 23.03
C TYR A 150 -10.03 -9.59 21.97
N LEU A 151 -8.78 -9.79 22.37
CA LEU A 151 -7.66 -9.99 21.43
C LEU A 151 -7.84 -11.25 20.59
N ALA A 152 -8.22 -12.37 21.23
CA ALA A 152 -8.50 -13.64 20.53
C ALA A 152 -9.64 -13.49 19.53
N ALA A 153 -10.72 -12.77 19.89
CA ALA A 153 -11.82 -12.46 18.99
C ALA A 153 -11.36 -11.61 17.77
N ASN A 154 -10.46 -10.64 17.98
CA ASN A 154 -9.87 -9.86 16.89
C ASN A 154 -9.10 -10.76 15.92
N PHE A 155 -8.21 -11.62 16.43
CA PHE A 155 -7.46 -12.57 15.58
C PHE A 155 -8.39 -13.54 14.85
N GLY A 156 -9.39 -14.09 15.55
CA GLY A 156 -10.39 -14.98 14.96
C GLY A 156 -11.19 -14.31 13.84
N GLY A 157 -11.65 -13.08 14.06
CA GLY A 157 -12.37 -12.30 13.04
C GLY A 157 -11.50 -11.97 11.84
N THR A 158 -10.24 -11.56 12.06
CA THR A 158 -9.28 -11.27 10.99
C THR A 158 -8.97 -12.53 10.17
N ALA A 159 -8.74 -13.66 10.84
CA ALA A 159 -8.48 -14.95 10.17
C ALA A 159 -9.71 -15.43 9.37
N LEU A 160 -10.91 -15.29 9.94
CA LEU A 160 -12.15 -15.66 9.26
C LEU A 160 -12.40 -14.82 8.00
N LEU A 161 -12.21 -13.49 8.09
CA LEU A 161 -12.35 -12.63 6.91
C LEU A 161 -11.25 -12.92 5.88
N GLY A 162 -10.01 -13.10 6.30
CA GLY A 162 -8.90 -13.47 5.42
C GLY A 162 -9.15 -14.80 4.71
N TRP A 163 -9.69 -15.78 5.42
CA TRP A 163 -10.12 -17.05 4.81
C TRP A 163 -11.25 -16.86 3.81
N ALA A 164 -12.31 -16.15 4.20
CA ALA A 164 -13.47 -15.90 3.33
C ALA A 164 -13.09 -15.13 2.04
N LEU A 165 -12.09 -14.25 2.09
CA LEU A 165 -11.56 -13.53 0.94
C LEU A 165 -10.53 -14.33 0.14
N GLY A 166 -10.19 -15.55 0.54
CA GLY A 166 -9.20 -16.38 -0.15
C GLY A 166 -7.75 -15.97 0.06
N LEU A 167 -7.46 -15.10 1.04
CA LEU A 167 -6.11 -14.60 1.31
C LEU A 167 -5.21 -15.64 2.01
N LEU A 168 -5.80 -16.67 2.61
CA LEU A 168 -5.07 -17.77 3.27
C LEU A 168 -4.83 -18.97 2.36
N TYR A 169 -5.28 -18.92 1.10
CA TYR A 169 -5.06 -19.95 0.11
C TYR A 169 -3.84 -19.61 -0.76
N GLY A 170 -2.92 -20.55 -0.86
CA GLY A 170 -1.74 -20.46 -1.69
C GLY A 170 -0.45 -20.24 -0.92
N SER A 171 0.64 -20.67 -1.52
CA SER A 171 2.01 -20.55 -1.01
C SER A 171 2.68 -19.29 -1.62
N ALA A 172 2.08 -18.10 -1.43
CA ALA A 172 2.69 -16.89 -1.96
C ALA A 172 4.10 -16.70 -1.38
N SER A 173 5.11 -17.10 -2.15
CA SER A 173 6.48 -16.72 -1.84
C SER A 173 6.68 -15.28 -2.34
N SER A 174 7.31 -14.45 -1.54
CA SER A 174 7.76 -13.13 -1.97
C SER A 174 9.08 -13.27 -2.74
N GLY A 175 9.11 -14.08 -3.81
CA GLY A 175 10.26 -14.22 -4.70
C GLY A 175 11.59 -14.52 -4.01
N GLY A 176 11.61 -15.33 -2.95
CA GLY A 176 12.85 -15.74 -2.27
C GLY A 176 13.76 -14.63 -1.74
N GLN A 177 13.52 -13.38 -2.10
CA GLN A 177 14.37 -12.24 -1.76
C GLN A 177 14.12 -11.77 -0.33
N ALA A 178 15.15 -11.83 0.49
CA ALA A 178 15.18 -11.25 1.83
C ALA A 178 15.28 -9.73 1.73
N LEU A 179 14.12 -9.04 1.57
CA LEU A 179 14.05 -7.60 1.34
C LEU A 179 13.93 -6.75 2.61
N TYR A 180 13.97 -7.37 3.81
CA TYR A 180 14.01 -6.58 5.04
C TYR A 180 15.30 -5.74 5.09
N GLY A 181 15.13 -4.43 5.27
CA GLY A 181 16.25 -3.48 5.20
C GLY A 181 16.36 -2.72 3.87
N TYR A 182 15.72 -3.20 2.80
CA TYR A 182 15.76 -2.51 1.50
C TYR A 182 14.82 -1.30 1.46
N PHE A 183 13.55 -1.49 1.86
CA PHE A 183 12.55 -0.41 1.93
C PHE A 183 12.44 0.17 3.35
N CYS A 184 13.58 0.39 3.99
CA CYS A 184 13.65 0.89 5.35
C CYS A 184 13.49 2.42 5.44
N MET A 185 13.15 2.89 6.64
CA MET A 185 13.02 4.31 6.92
C MET A 185 14.40 4.96 7.07
N ASN A 186 14.66 5.97 6.25
CA ASN A 186 15.84 6.81 6.38
C ASN A 186 15.72 7.72 7.63
N LEU A 187 16.77 7.90 8.39
CA LEU A 187 16.77 8.73 9.60
C LEU A 187 16.41 10.19 9.33
N ASN A 188 16.62 10.69 8.11
CA ASN A 188 16.19 12.03 7.69
C ASN A 188 14.80 12.07 7.04
N ALA A 189 14.02 10.97 7.06
CA ALA A 189 12.73 10.89 6.38
C ALA A 189 11.70 11.96 6.81
N LEU A 190 11.75 12.42 8.06
CA LEU A 190 10.84 13.45 8.55
C LEU A 190 11.07 14.85 7.95
N TRP A 191 12.26 15.14 7.47
CA TRP A 191 12.57 16.45 6.84
C TRP A 191 13.08 16.33 5.40
N ASN A 192 13.01 15.13 4.82
CA ASN A 192 13.22 14.93 3.39
C ASN A 192 11.86 15.04 2.65
N PRO A 193 11.61 16.12 1.88
CA PRO A 193 10.34 16.33 1.23
C PRO A 193 10.19 15.59 -0.11
N VAL A 194 11.14 14.72 -0.46
CA VAL A 194 11.15 14.02 -1.75
C VAL A 194 10.36 12.73 -1.66
N GLY A 195 9.26 12.68 -2.38
CA GLY A 195 8.48 11.47 -2.63
C GLY A 195 9.05 10.64 -3.78
N VAL A 196 8.28 9.67 -4.21
CA VAL A 196 8.65 8.76 -5.30
C VAL A 196 8.77 9.52 -6.63
N ASN A 197 9.70 9.08 -7.48
CA ASN A 197 10.00 9.69 -8.78
C ASN A 197 10.37 11.20 -8.68
N GLY A 198 10.98 11.59 -7.56
CA GLY A 198 11.47 12.95 -7.37
C GLY A 198 10.39 14.01 -7.11
N VAL A 199 9.14 13.61 -6.83
CA VAL A 199 8.07 14.57 -6.50
C VAL A 199 8.41 15.32 -5.22
N LEU A 200 8.49 16.63 -5.29
CA LEU A 200 8.89 17.50 -4.18
C LEU A 200 7.65 18.05 -3.45
N TYR A 201 7.50 17.69 -2.18
CA TYR A 201 6.39 18.12 -1.32
C TYR A 201 6.69 19.35 -0.45
N SER A 202 7.74 20.10 -0.73
CA SER A 202 8.00 21.35 0.01
C SER A 202 8.37 22.49 -0.93
N ARG A 203 7.87 23.69 -0.60
CA ARG A 203 8.31 24.94 -1.23
C ARG A 203 9.61 25.47 -0.64
N VAL A 204 9.98 25.02 0.56
CA VAL A 204 11.05 25.60 1.35
C VAL A 204 12.23 24.64 1.51
N LEU A 205 11.95 23.38 1.83
CA LEU A 205 13.00 22.40 2.06
C LEU A 205 13.48 21.81 0.73
N PRO A 206 14.80 21.78 0.51
CA PRO A 206 15.37 21.17 -0.68
C PRO A 206 15.26 19.64 -0.62
N ALA A 207 15.31 19.04 -1.80
CA ALA A 207 15.49 17.60 -1.94
C ALA A 207 16.74 17.12 -1.19
N GLN A 208 16.61 16.02 -0.47
CA GLN A 208 17.72 15.39 0.23
C GLN A 208 18.04 14.02 -0.36
N ASN A 209 19.27 13.60 -0.21
CA ASN A 209 19.71 12.30 -0.68
C ASN A 209 19.06 11.17 0.14
N GLN A 210 18.87 10.05 -0.53
CA GLN A 210 18.36 8.81 0.08
C GLN A 210 18.98 7.61 -0.62
N VAL A 211 19.13 6.51 0.10
CA VAL A 211 19.52 5.23 -0.49
C VAL A 211 18.34 4.69 -1.30
N TYR A 212 18.63 3.98 -2.40
CA TYR A 212 17.58 3.35 -3.19
C TYR A 212 16.73 2.42 -2.32
N GLY A 213 15.41 2.51 -2.46
CA GLY A 213 14.44 1.80 -1.61
C GLY A 213 13.85 2.67 -0.48
N ASN A 214 14.59 3.65 0.06
CA ASN A 214 14.08 4.53 1.13
C ASN A 214 12.88 5.39 0.68
N TYR A 215 12.69 5.60 -0.62
CA TYR A 215 11.54 6.33 -1.17
C TYR A 215 10.20 5.74 -0.73
N ASP A 216 10.15 4.43 -0.48
CA ASP A 216 8.92 3.76 -0.03
C ASP A 216 8.59 4.04 1.44
N ALA A 217 9.56 4.51 2.20
CA ALA A 217 9.44 4.92 3.60
C ALA A 217 9.28 6.45 3.77
N PHE A 218 8.81 7.15 2.73
CA PHE A 218 8.56 8.57 2.76
C PHE A 218 7.70 8.98 3.96
N ALA A 219 8.17 9.96 4.76
CA ALA A 219 7.53 10.34 6.01
C ALA A 219 7.56 11.87 6.29
N TYR A 220 7.74 12.69 5.26
CA TYR A 220 7.70 14.15 5.40
C TYR A 220 6.31 14.61 5.87
N PRO A 221 6.19 15.30 7.02
CA PRO A 221 4.89 15.70 7.57
C PRO A 221 4.38 17.04 7.06
N GLY A 222 5.21 17.83 6.34
CA GLY A 222 4.96 19.21 5.95
C GLY A 222 5.57 20.23 6.90
N LEU A 223 5.88 21.40 6.35
CA LEU A 223 6.56 22.49 7.07
C LEU A 223 5.74 22.99 8.28
N GLY A 224 4.41 23.04 8.13
CA GLY A 224 3.52 23.43 9.22
C GLY A 224 3.73 22.56 10.46
N VAL A 225 3.76 21.25 10.30
CA VAL A 225 4.02 20.29 11.39
C VAL A 225 5.45 20.43 11.90
N LEU A 226 6.45 20.55 11.03
CA LEU A 226 7.85 20.68 11.43
C LEU A 226 8.13 21.92 12.27
N ILE A 227 7.45 23.03 12.01
CA ILE A 227 7.55 24.26 12.83
C ILE A 227 6.76 24.12 14.13
N ALA A 228 5.52 23.60 14.04
CA ALA A 228 4.63 23.57 15.20
C ALA A 228 4.99 22.47 16.22
N LEU A 229 5.60 21.37 15.80
CA LEU A 229 5.97 20.26 16.68
C LEU A 229 6.99 20.67 17.77
N PRO A 230 8.11 21.33 17.48
CA PRO A 230 9.02 21.82 18.53
C PRO A 230 8.33 22.81 19.50
N ILE A 231 7.49 23.68 18.96
CA ILE A 231 6.71 24.62 19.79
C ILE A 231 5.77 23.86 20.72
N ALA A 232 5.05 22.86 20.20
CA ALA A 232 4.18 22.01 20.99
C ALA A 232 4.95 21.27 22.12
N VAL A 233 6.12 20.70 21.78
CA VAL A 233 6.99 20.04 22.76
C VAL A 233 7.40 21.01 23.90
N VAL A 234 7.79 22.25 23.57
CA VAL A 234 8.14 23.26 24.58
C VAL A 234 6.91 23.63 25.44
N LEU A 235 5.75 23.85 24.83
CA LEU A 235 4.51 24.19 25.55
C LEU A 235 4.04 23.04 26.47
N LEU A 236 4.26 21.81 26.05
CA LEU A 236 3.81 20.61 26.78
C LEU A 236 4.91 19.98 27.66
N ARG A 237 6.11 20.53 27.71
CA ARG A 237 7.31 19.94 28.35
C ARG A 237 7.07 19.42 29.77
N ARG A 238 6.28 20.15 30.59
CA ARG A 238 5.95 19.73 31.94
C ARG A 238 4.94 18.58 32.03
N GLN A 239 4.26 18.26 30.91
CA GLN A 239 3.18 17.29 30.86
C GLN A 239 3.59 16.04 30.07
N LEU A 240 4.61 16.15 29.20
CA LEU A 240 5.06 15.04 28.34
C LEU A 240 5.37 13.78 29.14
N GLY A 241 6.06 13.90 30.28
CA GLY A 241 6.34 12.77 31.16
C GLY A 241 5.08 12.10 31.70
N GLY A 242 4.07 12.91 32.07
CA GLY A 242 2.76 12.38 32.48
C GLY A 242 1.97 11.74 31.35
N MET A 243 2.03 12.33 30.15
CA MET A 243 1.41 11.77 28.94
C MET A 243 2.05 10.42 28.57
N LEU A 244 3.39 10.35 28.56
CA LEU A 244 4.11 9.10 28.29
C LEU A 244 3.80 8.02 29.32
N ARG A 245 3.76 8.36 30.62
CA ARG A 245 3.38 7.41 31.67
C ARG A 245 1.92 6.93 31.51
N ARG A 246 1.02 7.81 31.12
CA ARG A 246 -0.40 7.48 30.94
C ARG A 246 -0.65 6.60 29.72
N HIS A 247 0.15 6.74 28.66
CA HIS A 247 0.07 6.04 27.40
C HIS A 247 1.36 5.24 27.12
N TRP A 248 1.92 4.64 28.18
CA TRP A 248 3.23 4.00 28.13
C TRP A 248 3.28 2.82 27.14
N ALA A 249 2.20 2.01 27.09
CA ALA A 249 2.17 0.86 26.18
C ALA A 249 2.07 1.32 24.72
N LEU A 250 1.30 2.39 24.45
CA LEU A 250 1.30 3.00 23.12
C LEU A 250 2.69 3.50 22.73
N ALA A 251 3.40 4.17 23.66
CA ALA A 251 4.75 4.64 23.42
C ALA A 251 5.73 3.47 23.15
N CYS A 252 5.63 2.38 23.90
CA CYS A 252 6.44 1.17 23.68
C CYS A 252 6.11 0.52 22.30
N CYS A 253 4.84 0.34 21.97
CA CYS A 253 4.44 -0.19 20.66
C CYS A 253 4.95 0.70 19.51
N CYS A 254 4.83 2.02 19.65
CA CYS A 254 5.38 2.96 18.68
C CYS A 254 6.91 2.87 18.56
N ALA A 255 7.63 2.71 19.67
CA ALA A 255 9.08 2.53 19.65
C ALA A 255 9.46 1.23 18.90
N VAL A 256 8.76 0.12 19.15
CA VAL A 256 8.97 -1.15 18.43
C VAL A 256 8.69 -0.97 16.94
N LEU A 257 7.58 -0.34 16.55
CA LEU A 257 7.27 -0.07 15.15
C LEU A 257 8.32 0.84 14.48
N THR A 258 8.86 1.84 15.22
CA THR A 258 9.92 2.72 14.70
C THR A 258 11.22 1.95 14.48
N VAL A 259 11.64 1.13 15.44
CA VAL A 259 12.84 0.27 15.29
C VAL A 259 12.68 -0.67 14.11
N PHE A 260 11.51 -1.27 13.96
CA PHE A 260 11.21 -2.13 12.82
C PHE A 260 11.21 -1.36 11.48
N ALA A 261 10.72 -0.12 11.47
CA ALA A 261 10.71 0.74 10.29
C ALA A 261 12.12 1.15 9.85
N ILE A 262 13.00 1.48 10.80
CA ILE A 262 14.42 1.78 10.54
C ILE A 262 15.16 0.52 10.04
N SER A 263 14.76 -0.65 10.50
CA SER A 263 15.32 -1.97 10.16
C SER A 263 16.75 -2.23 10.71
N ASN A 264 17.35 -3.31 10.21
CA ASN A 264 18.75 -3.66 10.48
C ASN A 264 19.76 -2.90 9.59
N VAL A 265 19.27 -2.24 8.53
CA VAL A 265 20.09 -1.39 7.64
C VAL A 265 19.77 0.06 7.95
N ILE A 266 20.63 0.70 8.74
CA ILE A 266 20.42 2.08 9.20
C ILE A 266 20.97 3.03 8.15
N THR A 267 20.12 3.87 7.58
CA THR A 267 20.47 4.81 6.51
C THR A 267 20.22 6.25 6.91
N ALA A 268 21.03 7.16 6.41
CA ALA A 268 20.81 8.60 6.55
C ALA A 268 21.43 9.34 5.36
N ASN A 269 20.70 10.29 4.79
CA ASN A 269 21.14 11.23 3.76
C ASN A 269 21.95 10.58 2.62
N GLY A 270 21.43 9.46 2.07
CA GLY A 270 22.06 8.75 0.95
C GLY A 270 23.21 7.81 1.32
N ALA A 271 23.51 7.64 2.61
CA ALA A 271 24.53 6.72 3.09
C ALA A 271 23.95 5.63 3.99
N THR A 272 24.50 4.43 3.91
CA THR A 272 24.29 3.38 4.90
C THR A 272 25.26 3.58 6.05
N LEU A 273 24.74 3.93 7.23
CA LEU A 273 25.54 4.21 8.43
C LEU A 273 25.99 2.93 9.13
N ALA A 274 25.11 1.93 9.19
CA ALA A 274 25.38 0.66 9.81
C ALA A 274 24.47 -0.44 9.27
N THR A 275 24.97 -1.67 9.27
CA THR A 275 24.18 -2.87 9.02
C THR A 275 24.34 -3.82 10.20
N LEU A 276 23.25 -4.04 10.95
CA LEU A 276 23.26 -4.96 12.08
C LEU A 276 23.08 -6.38 11.55
N PRO A 277 23.97 -7.32 11.90
CA PRO A 277 23.83 -8.70 11.46
C PRO A 277 22.63 -9.35 12.17
N LEU A 278 21.66 -9.83 11.37
CA LEU A 278 20.54 -10.62 11.86
C LEU A 278 20.63 -12.04 11.31
N PRO A 279 20.19 -13.06 12.07
CA PRO A 279 20.04 -14.41 11.55
C PRO A 279 19.14 -14.44 10.33
N ALA A 280 19.47 -15.26 9.32
CA ALA A 280 18.71 -15.39 8.08
C ALA A 280 17.23 -15.73 8.30
N SER A 281 16.94 -16.53 9.33
CA SER A 281 15.56 -16.86 9.73
C SER A 281 14.74 -15.63 10.17
N LEU A 282 15.38 -14.71 10.90
CA LEU A 282 14.74 -13.45 11.29
C LEU A 282 14.57 -12.50 10.10
N ILE A 283 15.56 -12.40 9.22
CA ILE A 283 15.45 -11.61 7.99
C ILE A 283 14.28 -12.14 7.14
N LYS A 284 14.18 -13.45 6.94
CA LYS A 284 13.05 -14.09 6.23
C LYS A 284 11.70 -13.78 6.88
N LEU A 285 11.61 -13.90 8.23
CA LEU A 285 10.39 -13.59 8.97
C LEU A 285 9.99 -12.11 8.81
N PHE A 286 10.95 -11.19 8.97
CA PHE A 286 10.67 -9.74 8.88
C PHE A 286 10.40 -9.29 7.44
N SER A 287 10.88 -10.02 6.44
CA SER A 287 10.61 -9.78 5.02
C SER A 287 9.13 -10.01 4.63
N ILE A 288 8.31 -10.59 5.51
CA ILE A 288 6.84 -10.60 5.36
C ILE A 288 6.34 -9.15 5.20
N PHE A 289 6.96 -8.20 5.92
CA PHE A 289 6.73 -6.75 5.79
C PHE A 289 7.96 -6.09 5.15
N ARG A 290 8.28 -6.47 3.89
CA ARG A 290 9.46 -5.97 3.16
C ARG A 290 9.60 -4.45 3.18
N SER A 291 8.49 -3.73 3.05
CA SER A 291 8.43 -2.26 3.11
C SER A 291 8.26 -1.80 4.57
N SER A 292 9.26 -2.09 5.39
CA SER A 292 9.23 -1.87 6.85
C SER A 292 8.98 -0.41 7.24
N GLY A 293 9.48 0.55 6.45
CA GLY A 293 9.33 1.98 6.72
C GLY A 293 7.89 2.47 6.84
N ARG A 294 6.93 1.76 6.23
CA ARG A 294 5.49 2.07 6.34
C ARG A 294 4.97 1.92 7.77
N LEU A 295 5.60 1.07 8.59
CA LEU A 295 5.17 0.86 9.98
C LEU A 295 5.38 2.08 10.88
N PHE A 296 6.04 3.13 10.39
CA PHE A 296 6.17 4.40 11.07
C PHE A 296 4.89 5.26 11.04
N TRP A 297 3.87 4.96 10.25
CA TRP A 297 2.67 5.79 10.11
C TRP A 297 1.89 6.06 11.41
N PRO A 298 1.75 5.14 12.38
CA PRO A 298 1.15 5.48 13.67
C PRO A 298 1.90 6.61 14.39
N ILE A 299 3.23 6.57 14.36
CA ILE A 299 4.07 7.61 14.97
C ILE A 299 3.94 8.93 14.20
N TYR A 300 3.96 8.86 12.89
CA TYR A 300 3.77 10.00 12.00
C TYR A 300 2.49 10.77 12.34
N TYR A 301 1.35 10.09 12.46
CA TYR A 301 0.09 10.71 12.82
C TYR A 301 0.02 11.14 14.31
N LEU A 302 0.72 10.44 15.21
CA LEU A 302 0.87 10.89 16.60
C LEU A 302 1.70 12.17 16.71
N LEU A 303 2.71 12.37 15.89
CA LEU A 303 3.48 13.62 15.83
C LEU A 303 2.59 14.79 15.37
N MET A 304 1.77 14.58 14.34
CA MET A 304 0.76 15.56 13.92
C MET A 304 -0.25 15.85 15.04
N LEU A 305 -0.76 14.80 15.72
CA LEU A 305 -1.67 14.97 16.85
C LEU A 305 -1.01 15.74 18.00
N LEU A 306 0.27 15.50 18.29
CA LEU A 306 1.02 16.22 19.33
C LEU A 306 1.08 17.73 19.04
N THR A 307 1.21 18.13 17.78
CA THR A 307 1.16 19.55 17.39
C THR A 307 -0.20 20.16 17.75
N LEU A 308 -1.30 19.42 17.51
CA LEU A 308 -2.66 19.87 17.83
C LEU A 308 -2.90 19.94 19.33
N VAL A 309 -2.38 18.99 20.11
CA VAL A 309 -2.44 19.02 21.57
C VAL A 309 -1.67 20.22 22.14
N GLY A 310 -0.53 20.59 21.50
CA GLY A 310 0.18 21.83 21.80
C GLY A 310 -0.63 23.06 21.49
N LEU A 311 -1.27 23.09 20.32
CA LEU A 311 -2.15 24.17 19.88
C LEU A 311 -3.35 24.38 20.83
N ALA A 312 -3.86 23.32 21.44
CA ALA A 312 -4.94 23.37 22.44
C ALA A 312 -4.58 24.21 23.69
N ARG A 313 -3.30 24.63 23.86
CA ARG A 313 -2.90 25.59 24.90
C ARG A 313 -3.33 27.01 24.59
N LEU A 314 -3.55 27.34 23.36
CA LEU A 314 -4.15 28.59 22.94
C LEU A 314 -5.66 28.60 23.32
N LYS A 315 -6.22 29.77 23.55
CA LYS A 315 -7.63 29.93 23.98
C LYS A 315 -8.38 30.88 23.03
N GLY A 316 -9.68 30.67 22.92
CA GLY A 316 -10.58 31.54 22.18
C GLY A 316 -10.13 31.76 20.75
N ARG A 317 -10.12 33.03 20.29
CA ARG A 317 -9.73 33.39 18.91
C ARG A 317 -8.30 32.96 18.51
N TRP A 318 -7.40 32.87 19.48
CA TRP A 318 -6.01 32.49 19.23
C TRP A 318 -5.84 31.01 18.87
N LEU A 319 -6.71 30.16 19.43
CA LEU A 319 -6.74 28.73 19.05
C LEU A 319 -7.16 28.58 17.58
N LEU A 320 -8.25 29.26 17.18
CA LEU A 320 -8.73 29.18 15.80
C LEU A 320 -7.71 29.82 14.82
N ALA A 321 -7.17 30.98 15.17
CA ALA A 321 -6.14 31.63 14.36
C ALA A 321 -4.88 30.77 14.21
N GLY A 322 -4.44 30.12 15.29
CA GLY A 322 -3.31 29.20 15.27
C GLY A 322 -3.59 27.95 14.43
N ALA A 323 -4.78 27.36 14.52
CA ALA A 323 -5.18 26.22 13.69
C ALA A 323 -5.27 26.60 12.22
N ALA A 324 -5.86 27.75 11.90
CA ALA A 324 -5.94 28.25 10.52
C ALA A 324 -4.55 28.57 9.94
N LEU A 325 -3.68 29.24 10.71
CA LEU A 325 -2.31 29.55 10.28
C LEU A 325 -1.53 28.26 10.01
N LEU A 326 -1.62 27.29 10.91
CA LEU A 326 -0.97 26.00 10.76
C LEU A 326 -1.46 25.29 9.49
N ALA A 327 -2.77 25.27 9.24
CA ALA A 327 -3.36 24.68 8.03
C ALA A 327 -2.90 25.41 6.76
N VAL A 328 -2.88 26.75 6.76
CA VAL A 328 -2.43 27.56 5.61
C VAL A 328 -0.97 27.28 5.30
N VAL A 329 -0.07 27.30 6.29
CA VAL A 329 1.36 27.00 6.10
C VAL A 329 1.54 25.59 5.59
N GLN A 330 0.81 24.62 6.12
CA GLN A 330 0.86 23.22 5.70
C GLN A 330 0.45 23.08 4.23
N VAL A 331 -0.76 23.55 3.87
CA VAL A 331 -1.27 23.44 2.49
C VAL A 331 -0.37 24.17 1.50
N TRP A 332 0.08 25.38 1.86
CA TRP A 332 0.99 26.16 1.02
C TRP A 332 2.30 25.40 0.75
N ASP A 333 2.90 24.82 1.79
CA ASP A 333 4.17 24.12 1.65
C ASP A 333 4.05 22.85 0.82
N VAL A 334 3.04 22.01 1.12
CA VAL A 334 2.91 20.69 0.46
C VAL A 334 2.26 20.74 -0.92
N SER A 335 1.72 21.90 -1.32
CA SER A 335 0.97 22.06 -2.58
C SER A 335 1.76 21.67 -3.85
N PRO A 336 3.07 21.86 -4.00
CA PRO A 336 3.76 21.47 -5.23
C PRO A 336 3.63 19.98 -5.53
N GLY A 337 3.89 19.12 -4.55
CA GLY A 337 3.75 17.66 -4.70
C GLY A 337 2.30 17.24 -4.95
N MET A 338 1.35 17.87 -4.26
CA MET A 338 -0.08 17.62 -4.47
C MET A 338 -0.49 17.98 -5.90
N VAL A 339 -0.09 19.16 -6.39
CA VAL A 339 -0.41 19.62 -7.75
C VAL A 339 0.25 18.70 -8.79
N GLN A 340 1.51 18.33 -8.60
CA GLN A 340 2.21 17.45 -9.53
C GLN A 340 1.53 16.07 -9.63
N ARG A 341 1.12 15.48 -8.50
CA ARG A 341 0.37 14.20 -8.49
C ARG A 341 -1.00 14.34 -9.16
N SER A 342 -1.74 15.40 -8.86
CA SER A 342 -3.05 15.64 -9.45
C SER A 342 -2.97 15.91 -10.94
N ALA A 343 -1.95 16.65 -11.40
CA ALA A 343 -1.74 16.92 -12.82
C ALA A 343 -1.45 15.64 -13.61
N ALA A 344 -0.65 14.74 -13.08
CA ALA A 344 -0.39 13.45 -13.71
C ALA A 344 -1.67 12.62 -13.87
N MET A 345 -2.56 12.63 -12.87
CA MET A 345 -3.87 11.95 -12.96
C MET A 345 -4.79 12.63 -13.98
N LEU A 346 -4.84 13.96 -14.01
CA LEU A 346 -5.65 14.71 -14.99
C LEU A 346 -5.16 14.45 -16.43
N GLN A 347 -3.85 14.38 -16.63
CA GLN A 347 -3.28 14.05 -17.93
C GLN A 347 -3.68 12.64 -18.35
N ALA A 348 -3.60 11.65 -17.45
CA ALA A 348 -4.03 10.29 -17.73
C ALA A 348 -5.53 10.17 -18.06
N MET A 349 -6.37 11.04 -17.47
CA MET A 349 -7.81 11.10 -17.79
C MET A 349 -8.12 11.76 -19.14
N GLN A 350 -7.25 12.60 -19.64
CA GLN A 350 -7.42 13.31 -20.92
C GLN A 350 -6.96 12.49 -22.13
N THR A 351 -6.07 11.53 -21.91
CA THR A 351 -5.76 10.52 -22.90
C THR A 351 -6.86 9.47 -22.82
N ASP A 352 -7.85 9.56 -23.73
CA ASP A 352 -8.92 8.57 -23.84
C ASP A 352 -8.31 7.18 -24.01
N ALA A 353 -8.59 6.36 -23.02
CA ALA A 353 -8.15 4.98 -22.89
C ALA A 353 -6.64 4.81 -22.73
N PHE A 354 -6.25 3.86 -21.90
CA PHE A 354 -5.01 3.13 -22.14
C PHE A 354 -4.98 2.81 -23.63
N PRO A 355 -4.00 3.29 -24.41
CA PRO A 355 -3.89 2.82 -25.77
C PRO A 355 -3.84 1.29 -25.64
N THR A 356 -4.82 0.63 -26.23
CA THR A 356 -4.81 -0.82 -26.36
C THR A 356 -3.70 -1.08 -27.34
N GLU A 357 -2.49 -1.24 -26.82
CA GLU A 357 -1.27 -1.49 -27.57
C GLU A 357 -1.32 -2.84 -28.34
N MET A 358 -2.49 -3.48 -28.30
CA MET A 358 -2.80 -4.79 -28.88
C MET A 358 -4.00 -4.71 -29.87
N GLU A 359 -3.94 -3.79 -30.81
CA GLU A 359 -5.02 -3.53 -31.80
C GLU A 359 -4.71 -4.04 -33.20
N SER A 360 -3.53 -4.63 -33.46
CA SER A 360 -3.20 -5.20 -34.77
C SER A 360 -4.14 -6.34 -35.15
N ASP A 361 -4.20 -6.68 -36.45
CA ASP A 361 -5.00 -7.80 -36.97
C ASP A 361 -4.67 -9.13 -36.26
N PHE A 362 -3.39 -9.31 -35.87
CA PHE A 362 -2.99 -10.45 -35.05
C PHE A 362 -3.71 -10.48 -33.69
N TRP A 363 -3.72 -9.36 -32.97
CA TRP A 363 -4.35 -9.30 -31.64
C TRP A 363 -5.87 -9.43 -31.71
N GLN A 364 -6.49 -8.93 -32.79
CA GLN A 364 -7.91 -9.16 -33.03
C GLN A 364 -8.19 -10.65 -33.27
N ALA A 365 -7.37 -11.33 -34.07
CA ALA A 365 -7.50 -12.76 -34.28
C ALA A 365 -7.18 -13.56 -33.00
N ALA A 366 -6.28 -13.07 -32.16
CA ALA A 366 -5.91 -13.73 -30.91
C ALA A 366 -7.02 -13.72 -29.85
N GLN A 367 -8.09 -12.93 -30.01
CA GLN A 367 -9.26 -12.95 -29.11
C GLN A 367 -10.00 -14.30 -29.08
N GLN A 368 -9.73 -15.18 -30.04
CA GLN A 368 -10.32 -16.54 -30.07
C GLN A 368 -9.79 -17.47 -28.98
N TYR A 369 -8.61 -17.17 -28.38
CA TYR A 369 -8.01 -18.01 -27.35
C TYR A 369 -8.69 -17.83 -26.00
N THR A 370 -8.67 -18.89 -25.18
CA THR A 370 -9.19 -18.86 -23.80
C THR A 370 -8.07 -18.70 -22.76
N ALA A 371 -6.82 -18.89 -23.19
CA ALA A 371 -5.66 -18.74 -22.35
C ALA A 371 -4.53 -18.04 -23.11
N VAL A 372 -3.80 -17.19 -22.38
CA VAL A 372 -2.56 -16.58 -22.81
C VAL A 372 -1.48 -16.86 -21.77
N VAL A 373 -0.38 -17.49 -22.18
CA VAL A 373 0.65 -17.94 -21.26
C VAL A 373 2.01 -17.35 -21.61
N SER A 374 2.67 -16.82 -20.60
CA SER A 374 4.06 -16.39 -20.64
C SER A 374 4.97 -17.59 -20.38
N MET A 375 5.83 -17.90 -21.33
CA MET A 375 6.72 -19.07 -21.29
C MET A 375 8.04 -18.75 -20.59
N ASP A 376 8.40 -17.47 -20.51
CA ASP A 376 9.56 -16.93 -19.82
C ASP A 376 9.14 -15.68 -18.99
N GLU A 377 10.09 -14.93 -18.45
CA GLU A 377 9.80 -13.76 -17.64
C GLU A 377 9.54 -12.53 -18.52
N ILE A 378 8.28 -12.12 -18.61
CA ILE A 378 7.82 -10.94 -19.37
C ILE A 378 7.72 -9.72 -18.45
N GLN A 379 8.74 -9.21 -17.93
CA GLN A 379 8.88 -8.07 -17.02
C GLN A 379 7.76 -6.98 -17.11
N ASP A 380 8.10 -5.75 -17.48
CA ASP A 380 7.18 -4.60 -17.47
C ASP A 380 6.04 -4.73 -18.52
N ASP A 381 6.23 -5.52 -19.59
CA ASP A 381 5.25 -5.75 -20.65
C ASP A 381 4.10 -6.70 -20.24
N ALA A 382 4.23 -7.35 -19.08
CA ALA A 382 3.20 -8.24 -18.54
C ALA A 382 1.88 -7.51 -18.22
N LEU A 383 1.92 -6.18 -17.98
CA LEU A 383 0.72 -5.39 -17.73
C LEU A 383 -0.21 -5.35 -18.95
N HIS A 384 0.33 -5.15 -20.15
CA HIS A 384 -0.44 -5.10 -21.40
C HIS A 384 -1.08 -6.45 -21.70
N LEU A 385 -0.31 -7.53 -21.49
CA LEU A 385 -0.81 -8.88 -21.63
C LEU A 385 -1.91 -9.23 -20.63
N ALA A 386 -1.75 -8.84 -19.38
CA ALA A 386 -2.74 -9.07 -18.34
C ALA A 386 -4.04 -8.30 -18.61
N LEU A 387 -3.95 -7.09 -19.17
CA LEU A 387 -5.09 -6.29 -19.58
C LEU A 387 -5.81 -6.93 -20.77
N PHE A 388 -5.08 -7.32 -21.81
CA PHE A 388 -5.63 -8.04 -22.96
C PHE A 388 -6.36 -9.32 -22.55
N ALA A 389 -5.75 -10.11 -21.65
CA ALA A 389 -6.38 -11.30 -21.11
C ALA A 389 -7.67 -11.00 -20.34
N ALA A 390 -7.66 -9.94 -19.53
CA ALA A 390 -8.83 -9.54 -18.73
C ALA A 390 -9.99 -9.05 -19.61
N ASP A 391 -9.71 -8.23 -20.62
CA ASP A 391 -10.73 -7.68 -21.52
C ASP A 391 -11.37 -8.75 -22.41
N ASN A 392 -10.63 -9.79 -22.74
CA ASN A 392 -11.12 -10.91 -23.55
C ASN A 392 -11.55 -12.15 -22.74
N GLY A 393 -11.59 -12.05 -21.40
CA GLY A 393 -12.00 -13.15 -20.53
C GLY A 393 -11.08 -14.37 -20.54
N MET A 394 -9.81 -14.18 -20.89
CA MET A 394 -8.80 -15.23 -20.95
C MET A 394 -8.17 -15.50 -19.58
N THR A 395 -7.67 -16.69 -19.40
CA THR A 395 -6.77 -17.01 -18.28
C THR A 395 -5.32 -16.67 -18.63
N THR A 396 -4.53 -16.23 -17.62
CA THR A 396 -3.10 -15.99 -17.79
C THR A 396 -2.32 -16.53 -16.61
N ASN A 397 -1.07 -16.91 -16.83
CA ASN A 397 -0.11 -17.29 -15.79
C ASN A 397 0.75 -16.12 -15.33
N ASP A 398 0.69 -14.97 -16.01
CA ASP A 398 1.39 -13.75 -15.65
C ASP A 398 0.43 -12.55 -15.55
N PRO A 399 -0.30 -12.42 -14.42
CA PRO A 399 -1.29 -11.35 -14.24
C PRO A 399 -0.67 -10.03 -13.76
N PHE A 400 0.62 -9.78 -13.94
CA PHE A 400 1.34 -8.64 -13.36
C PHE A 400 1.11 -8.54 -11.84
N ALA A 401 1.34 -9.63 -11.14
CA ALA A 401 1.09 -9.71 -9.70
C ALA A 401 2.33 -9.36 -8.88
N ALA A 402 2.12 -8.63 -7.78
CA ALA A 402 3.20 -8.29 -6.83
C ALA A 402 3.80 -9.51 -6.11
N ARG A 403 3.11 -10.64 -6.15
CA ARG A 403 3.51 -11.92 -5.57
C ARG A 403 2.93 -13.05 -6.42
N TYR A 404 3.64 -14.15 -6.55
CA TYR A 404 3.18 -15.35 -7.23
C TYR A 404 3.84 -16.60 -6.61
N ASP A 405 3.29 -17.76 -6.90
CA ASP A 405 3.88 -19.03 -6.52
C ASP A 405 4.92 -19.43 -7.58
N GLU A 406 6.18 -19.07 -7.34
CA GLU A 406 7.29 -19.34 -8.26
C GLU A 406 7.42 -20.83 -8.61
N THR A 407 7.21 -21.70 -7.61
CA THR A 407 7.32 -23.14 -7.83
C THR A 407 6.21 -23.65 -8.75
N ALA A 408 4.97 -23.19 -8.53
CA ALA A 408 3.84 -23.57 -9.37
C ALA A 408 3.98 -23.01 -10.79
N LEU A 409 4.45 -21.76 -10.94
CA LEU A 409 4.68 -21.12 -12.23
C LEU A 409 5.79 -21.83 -13.02
N ALA A 410 6.92 -22.15 -12.36
CA ALA A 410 8.02 -22.89 -13.00
C ALA A 410 7.58 -24.28 -13.44
N ALA A 411 6.85 -25.02 -12.60
CA ALA A 411 6.33 -26.36 -12.96
C ALA A 411 5.34 -26.30 -14.12
N GLN A 412 4.49 -25.27 -14.18
CA GLN A 412 3.58 -25.06 -15.31
C GLN A 412 4.35 -24.78 -16.61
N ARG A 413 5.33 -23.86 -16.56
CA ARG A 413 6.17 -23.53 -17.73
C ARG A 413 6.94 -24.75 -18.23
N GLU A 414 7.53 -25.53 -17.31
CA GLU A 414 8.22 -26.78 -17.64
C GLU A 414 7.29 -27.78 -18.34
N THR A 415 6.07 -27.94 -17.84
CA THR A 415 5.05 -28.81 -18.46
C THR A 415 4.71 -28.36 -19.87
N LEU A 416 4.46 -27.06 -20.06
CA LEU A 416 4.11 -26.49 -21.37
C LEU A 416 5.29 -26.59 -22.36
N LEU A 417 6.53 -26.37 -21.92
CA LEU A 417 7.73 -26.55 -22.73
C LEU A 417 7.92 -28.01 -23.17
N ALA A 418 7.63 -28.95 -22.25
CA ALA A 418 7.70 -30.37 -22.56
C ALA A 418 6.63 -30.80 -23.62
N GLU A 419 5.40 -30.23 -23.50
CA GLU A 419 4.34 -30.43 -24.51
C GLU A 419 4.76 -29.91 -25.89
N LEU A 420 5.31 -28.68 -25.95
CA LEU A 420 5.80 -28.08 -27.19
C LEU A 420 6.96 -28.91 -27.80
N ALA A 421 7.91 -29.36 -26.98
CA ALA A 421 9.01 -30.21 -27.39
C ALA A 421 8.54 -31.57 -27.96
N ALA A 422 7.39 -32.06 -27.49
CA ALA A 422 6.74 -33.27 -28.04
C ALA A 422 5.90 -33.00 -29.29
N GLY A 423 5.91 -31.78 -29.83
CA GLY A 423 5.11 -31.38 -30.99
C GLY A 423 3.62 -31.16 -30.69
N THR A 424 3.27 -31.04 -29.41
CA THR A 424 1.86 -30.85 -28.96
C THR A 424 1.61 -29.40 -28.62
N VAL A 425 0.58 -28.81 -29.22
CA VAL A 425 0.07 -27.48 -28.90
C VAL A 425 -1.36 -27.57 -28.37
N ARG A 426 -1.73 -26.71 -27.41
CA ARG A 426 -3.11 -26.57 -26.97
C ARG A 426 -3.81 -25.57 -27.89
N GLU A 427 -4.85 -25.97 -28.55
CA GLU A 427 -5.54 -25.18 -29.58
C GLU A 427 -6.17 -23.87 -29.03
N ASP A 428 -6.46 -23.83 -27.72
CA ASP A 428 -7.09 -22.72 -27.03
C ASP A 428 -6.11 -21.79 -26.32
N THR A 429 -4.81 -21.99 -26.49
CA THR A 429 -3.76 -21.31 -25.73
C THR A 429 -2.80 -20.56 -26.66
N LEU A 430 -2.59 -19.27 -26.36
CA LEU A 430 -1.59 -18.42 -26.97
C LEU A 430 -0.31 -18.46 -26.13
N TYR A 431 0.84 -18.81 -26.74
CA TYR A 431 2.12 -18.91 -26.04
C TYR A 431 2.99 -17.71 -26.39
N LEU A 432 3.52 -17.02 -25.37
CA LEU A 432 4.35 -15.82 -25.52
C LEU A 432 5.72 -16.03 -24.90
N PHE A 433 6.74 -15.55 -25.60
CA PHE A 433 8.12 -15.56 -25.18
C PHE A 433 8.69 -14.13 -25.27
N ALA A 434 9.41 -13.68 -24.26
CA ALA A 434 10.21 -12.47 -24.33
C ALA A 434 11.57 -12.74 -25.00
N GLU A 435 12.16 -13.91 -24.74
CA GLU A 435 13.48 -14.28 -25.20
C GLU A 435 13.46 -15.08 -26.52
N GLU A 436 14.14 -14.57 -27.54
CA GLU A 436 14.24 -15.23 -28.85
C GLU A 436 14.83 -16.64 -28.76
N GLY A 437 15.84 -16.83 -27.92
CA GLY A 437 16.50 -18.11 -27.74
C GLY A 437 15.56 -19.19 -27.18
N ALA A 438 14.70 -18.86 -26.26
CA ALA A 438 13.69 -19.75 -25.70
C ALA A 438 12.61 -20.09 -26.74
N PHE A 439 12.17 -19.10 -27.51
CA PHE A 439 11.23 -19.28 -28.61
C PHE A 439 11.78 -20.22 -29.70
N LEU A 440 13.00 -20.00 -30.17
CA LEU A 440 13.61 -20.82 -31.24
C LEU A 440 13.76 -22.30 -30.83
N GLN A 441 13.99 -22.58 -29.54
CA GLN A 441 14.02 -23.95 -29.03
C GLN A 441 12.64 -24.61 -29.02
N ALA A 442 11.60 -23.84 -28.75
CA ALA A 442 10.23 -24.32 -28.60
C ALA A 442 9.47 -24.43 -29.93
N VAL A 443 9.86 -23.64 -30.94
CA VAL A 443 9.09 -23.52 -32.20
C VAL A 443 9.29 -24.69 -33.17
N GLU A 444 10.50 -25.24 -33.23
CA GLU A 444 10.84 -26.22 -34.26
C GLU A 444 9.93 -27.47 -34.30
N PRO A 445 9.52 -28.06 -33.15
CA PRO A 445 8.62 -29.21 -33.17
C PRO A 445 7.16 -28.89 -33.53
N VAL A 446 6.74 -27.61 -33.46
CA VAL A 446 5.34 -27.21 -33.61
C VAL A 446 5.06 -26.26 -34.77
N LYS A 447 6.08 -25.88 -35.55
CA LYS A 447 5.96 -24.90 -36.65
C LYS A 447 4.95 -25.26 -37.73
N ASP A 448 4.70 -26.58 -37.92
CA ASP A 448 3.74 -27.05 -38.91
C ASP A 448 2.28 -27.06 -38.39
N ASN A 449 2.11 -26.92 -37.06
CA ASN A 449 0.81 -26.99 -36.37
C ASN A 449 0.34 -25.65 -35.81
N ALA A 450 1.18 -24.61 -35.86
CA ALA A 450 0.88 -23.30 -35.29
C ALA A 450 1.51 -22.19 -36.14
N TRP A 451 0.90 -21.03 -36.11
CA TRP A 451 1.57 -19.83 -36.58
C TRP A 451 2.66 -19.44 -35.56
N CYS A 452 3.87 -19.17 -36.07
CA CYS A 452 5.01 -18.84 -35.24
C CYS A 452 5.68 -17.58 -35.77
N GLY A 453 5.85 -16.57 -34.93
CA GLY A 453 6.43 -15.31 -35.39
C GLY A 453 6.65 -14.31 -34.27
N ARG A 454 7.10 -13.12 -34.65
CA ARG A 454 7.25 -11.98 -33.75
C ARG A 454 6.11 -10.99 -33.94
N VAL A 455 5.50 -10.57 -32.85
CA VAL A 455 4.41 -9.58 -32.82
C VAL A 455 4.86 -8.40 -32.01
N THR A 456 4.55 -7.20 -32.47
CA THR A 456 4.81 -5.95 -31.76
C THR A 456 3.51 -5.31 -31.30
N SER A 457 3.56 -4.51 -30.22
CA SER A 457 2.50 -3.59 -29.86
C SER A 457 2.25 -2.57 -30.98
N THR A 458 1.06 -1.95 -31.00
CA THR A 458 0.67 -1.01 -32.03
C THR A 458 1.61 0.22 -32.09
N ASP A 459 2.13 0.64 -30.94
CA ASP A 459 3.09 1.73 -30.83
C ASP A 459 4.57 1.30 -30.99
N GLY A 460 4.83 -0.02 -31.16
CA GLY A 460 6.16 -0.57 -31.35
C GLY A 460 7.04 -0.61 -30.10
N THR A 461 6.52 -0.28 -28.92
CA THR A 461 7.30 -0.26 -27.66
C THR A 461 7.56 -1.65 -27.11
N CYS A 462 6.62 -2.58 -27.28
CA CYS A 462 6.70 -3.95 -26.79
C CYS A 462 6.73 -4.95 -27.94
N SER A 463 7.44 -6.06 -27.77
CA SER A 463 7.43 -7.14 -28.76
C SER A 463 7.58 -8.50 -28.08
N TRP A 464 6.89 -9.47 -28.63
CA TRP A 464 6.89 -10.86 -28.14
C TRP A 464 7.10 -11.83 -29.30
N TYR A 465 7.74 -12.94 -29.02
CA TYR A 465 7.73 -14.09 -29.89
C TYR A 465 6.54 -14.96 -29.54
N VAL A 466 5.78 -15.44 -30.52
CA VAL A 466 4.47 -16.05 -30.30
C VAL A 466 4.36 -17.38 -31.02
N ILE A 467 3.77 -18.36 -30.36
CA ILE A 467 3.25 -19.59 -30.96
C ILE A 467 1.73 -19.52 -30.82
N ALA A 468 1.02 -19.50 -31.95
CA ALA A 468 -0.42 -19.28 -32.05
C ALA A 468 -1.09 -20.43 -32.83
N PRO A 469 -1.58 -21.49 -32.15
CA PRO A 469 -2.24 -22.61 -32.79
C PRO A 469 -3.50 -22.18 -33.54
N GLY A 470 -3.75 -22.75 -34.73
CA GLY A 470 -4.96 -22.46 -35.51
C GLY A 470 -4.97 -21.13 -36.26
N LEU A 471 -3.98 -20.22 -36.05
CA LEU A 471 -3.76 -19.06 -36.89
C LEU A 471 -2.85 -19.46 -38.03
N GLN A 472 -3.39 -19.91 -39.14
CA GLN A 472 -2.63 -20.16 -40.36
C GLN A 472 -2.79 -19.02 -41.36
N GLY A 473 -1.68 -18.33 -41.70
CA GLY A 473 -1.57 -17.50 -42.89
C GLY A 473 -2.32 -16.16 -42.87
N GLN A 474 -2.06 -15.32 -41.87
CA GLN A 474 -2.30 -13.86 -41.99
C GLN A 474 -1.00 -13.08 -42.05
#